data_4f29b94e91f096e66bf5dad094c078c6
#
_entry.id   4f29b94e91f096e66bf5dad094c078c6
#
_cell.length_a   1.000
_cell.length_b   1.000
_cell.length_c   1.000
_cell.angle_alpha   90.00
_cell.angle_beta   90.00
_cell.angle_gamma   90.00
#
_symmetry.space_group_name_H-M   'P 1'
#
loop_
_entity.id
_entity.type
_entity.pdbx_description
1 polymer ?
#
loop_
_entity_poly.entity_id
_entity_poly.type
_entity_poly.pdbx_seq_one_letter_code
_entity_poly.pdbx_strand_id
1 'polypeptide(L)'
;TSKYGSRGASGVIEVKTKRGNGSKFQIYYDGTAGFDVVYKRLRMLNAAEYVSAAKALGLDYVDKGYDTNFQKEIVRTGFVNSHHVAFSGGSEKSNYRASLGYVRGQTVIKNKDYNNFVAKLDISQLAFDERLKIDFGAFGSSQQDEKIFDIQALSYSTAAMNPTLPFHKTGNGWQRNGNASQIGPTEPLLFERNDEKNLTFNSHLQLSLQLTHNLQLAALGSYSYTSTENGRFAPTWVWAQGLAYRGERKTEDMLGNISLDWKYRWGTNNLSATILAEYQKKKIAAFWTQVKGLTNNYFGYDNLGAASDRPYGGTGSSYADPSLASFMGTLTYTLLDRYTLNLTTRADGSSMVGKDHTWGIFPSISATWDMKKERFLRNNKSISLLNLRTGYGRSGNLGGISSYLTLRQYIPVGLISYNGTPTVTMGTLRNSNPDLRWETRSTFNIGTDLGLFNNRLLLTAEYYYSKTTDMLYEYDVPVPTFAFDKLLANIGSMSNSGFELGIGVVPISKKDMELNVNVNMAWQKNKLLSLNGKHNGRQMTASDITPIGGMNGAGFHGGYNDIIYQIVGQPLGVFYLPHCKGIVD
;
A
#
# COMPACT_ATOMS: atom_id res chain seq x y z
N THR A 1 -2.88 7.09 16.62
CA THR A 1 -1.72 6.58 15.84
C THR A 1 -0.55 6.22 16.76
N SER A 2 -0.21 7.04 17.78
CA SER A 2 0.94 6.81 18.69
C SER A 2 0.96 5.43 19.35
N LYS A 3 -0.21 4.85 19.67
CA LYS A 3 -0.33 3.48 20.19
C LYS A 3 0.29 2.42 19.27
N TYR A 4 0.24 2.64 17.96
CA TYR A 4 0.73 1.70 16.96
C TYR A 4 2.18 2.00 16.52
N GLY A 5 2.81 3.05 17.11
CA GLY A 5 4.18 3.45 16.85
C GLY A 5 4.44 3.81 15.40
N SER A 6 5.63 3.46 14.93
CA SER A 6 6.08 3.73 13.55
C SER A 6 5.21 3.07 12.48
N ARG A 7 4.54 1.96 12.80
CA ARG A 7 3.60 1.29 11.88
C ARG A 7 2.32 2.08 11.64
N GLY A 8 1.96 2.99 12.55
CA GLY A 8 0.78 3.86 12.46
C GLY A 8 1.04 5.25 11.87
N ALA A 9 2.25 5.52 11.37
CA ALA A 9 2.62 6.85 10.88
C ALA A 9 1.74 7.34 9.71
N SER A 10 1.32 6.45 8.82
CA SER A 10 0.45 6.75 7.69
C SER A 10 -1.05 6.57 7.97
N GLY A 11 -1.41 6.28 9.23
CA GLY A 11 -2.77 5.97 9.65
C GLY A 11 -2.94 4.49 10.02
N VAL A 12 -4.07 4.16 10.66
CA VAL A 12 -4.39 2.79 11.09
C VAL A 12 -5.82 2.46 10.69
N ILE A 13 -6.00 1.33 10.01
CA ILE A 13 -7.31 0.74 9.75
C ILE A 13 -7.44 -0.48 10.67
N GLU A 14 -8.33 -0.40 11.66
CA GLU A 14 -8.61 -1.52 12.56
C GLU A 14 -9.78 -2.34 12.02
N VAL A 15 -9.52 -3.60 11.66
CA VAL A 15 -10.54 -4.54 11.18
C VAL A 15 -10.87 -5.53 12.29
N LYS A 16 -12.12 -5.46 12.80
CA LYS A 16 -12.66 -6.44 13.73
C LYS A 16 -13.48 -7.48 12.99
N THR A 17 -12.97 -8.69 12.94
CA THR A 17 -13.68 -9.79 12.29
C THR A 17 -14.82 -10.31 13.18
N LYS A 18 -15.86 -10.87 12.53
CA LYS A 18 -16.93 -11.57 13.25
C LYS A 18 -16.35 -12.77 13.99
N ARG A 19 -16.69 -12.91 15.26
CA ARG A 19 -16.37 -14.08 16.09
C ARG A 19 -17.60 -14.97 16.26
N GLY A 20 -17.42 -16.18 16.76
CA GLY A 20 -18.54 -17.01 17.20
C GLY A 20 -19.32 -16.27 18.30
N ASN A 21 -20.64 -16.30 18.23
CA ASN A 21 -21.53 -15.70 19.21
C ASN A 21 -22.71 -16.66 19.46
N GLY A 22 -22.91 -17.00 20.72
CA GLY A 22 -24.05 -17.81 21.17
C GLY A 22 -23.78 -19.31 21.23
N SER A 23 -24.68 -20.04 21.91
CA SER A 23 -24.62 -21.46 22.21
C SER A 23 -25.10 -22.36 21.07
N LYS A 24 -25.79 -21.80 20.07
CA LYS A 24 -26.35 -22.57 18.98
C LYS A 24 -25.39 -22.60 17.79
N PHE A 25 -25.25 -23.77 17.20
CA PHE A 25 -24.57 -23.92 15.91
C PHE A 25 -25.31 -23.16 14.83
N GLN A 26 -24.59 -22.34 14.08
CA GLN A 26 -25.12 -21.53 12.97
C GLN A 26 -24.26 -21.73 11.72
N ILE A 27 -24.93 -21.85 10.60
CA ILE A 27 -24.30 -21.86 9.28
C ILE A 27 -24.72 -20.55 8.59
N TYR A 28 -23.74 -19.86 8.05
CA TYR A 28 -23.95 -18.65 7.25
C TYR A 28 -23.37 -18.87 5.86
N TYR A 29 -24.15 -18.55 4.85
CA TYR A 29 -23.70 -18.55 3.46
C TYR A 29 -23.99 -17.18 2.85
N ASP A 30 -23.00 -16.66 2.13
CA ASP A 30 -23.11 -15.45 1.32
C ASP A 30 -22.55 -15.75 -0.07
N GLY A 31 -23.29 -15.40 -1.09
CA GLY A 31 -22.89 -15.58 -2.49
C GLY A 31 -23.19 -14.32 -3.29
N THR A 32 -22.20 -13.89 -4.09
CA THR A 32 -22.35 -12.77 -5.00
C THR A 32 -21.92 -13.17 -6.41
N ALA A 33 -22.62 -12.63 -7.41
CA ALA A 33 -22.26 -12.73 -8.81
C ALA A 33 -22.38 -11.35 -9.45
N GLY A 34 -21.45 -10.99 -10.32
CA GLY A 34 -21.43 -9.69 -10.95
C GLY A 34 -20.70 -9.71 -12.29
N PHE A 35 -20.89 -8.63 -13.03
CA PHE A 35 -20.22 -8.41 -14.30
C PHE A 35 -19.39 -7.14 -14.25
N ASP A 36 -18.13 -7.24 -14.69
CA ASP A 36 -17.23 -6.11 -14.87
C ASP A 36 -17.28 -5.64 -16.31
N VAL A 37 -17.60 -4.37 -16.51
CA VAL A 37 -17.68 -3.77 -17.84
C VAL A 37 -16.81 -2.52 -17.92
N VAL A 38 -16.22 -2.26 -19.09
CA VAL A 38 -15.48 -1.03 -19.33
C VAL A 38 -16.47 0.13 -19.43
N TYR A 39 -16.46 0.99 -18.41
CA TYR A 39 -17.35 2.14 -18.30
C TYR A 39 -17.09 3.22 -19.36
N LYS A 40 -15.82 3.52 -19.65
CA LYS A 40 -15.42 4.56 -20.58
C LYS A 40 -14.14 4.17 -21.33
N ARG A 41 -14.09 4.50 -22.61
CA ARG A 41 -12.91 4.38 -23.48
C ARG A 41 -12.44 5.75 -23.93
N LEU A 42 -11.19 5.86 -24.31
CA LEU A 42 -10.69 7.06 -24.99
C LEU A 42 -11.37 7.15 -26.38
N ARG A 43 -11.75 8.36 -26.78
CA ARG A 43 -12.18 8.59 -28.15
C ARG A 43 -10.94 8.58 -29.04
N MET A 44 -10.90 7.61 -29.95
CA MET A 44 -9.87 7.48 -30.97
C MET A 44 -10.50 7.73 -32.33
N LEU A 45 -9.68 8.11 -33.30
CA LEU A 45 -10.12 8.22 -34.70
C LEU A 45 -10.48 6.83 -35.23
N ASN A 46 -11.59 6.70 -35.94
CA ASN A 46 -11.87 5.54 -36.77
C ASN A 46 -11.06 5.60 -38.08
N ALA A 47 -11.12 4.57 -38.92
CA ALA A 47 -10.31 4.51 -40.14
C ALA A 47 -10.58 5.68 -41.09
N ALA A 48 -11.86 6.06 -41.31
CA ALA A 48 -12.22 7.18 -42.17
C ALA A 48 -11.74 8.53 -41.65
N GLU A 49 -11.92 8.77 -40.32
CA GLU A 49 -11.44 9.97 -39.65
C GLU A 49 -9.90 10.05 -39.70
N TYR A 50 -9.21 8.94 -39.49
CA TYR A 50 -7.75 8.86 -39.54
C TYR A 50 -7.22 9.20 -40.94
N VAL A 51 -7.76 8.57 -42.00
CA VAL A 51 -7.37 8.83 -43.39
C VAL A 51 -7.64 10.29 -43.78
N SER A 52 -8.82 10.81 -43.40
CA SER A 52 -9.18 12.21 -43.66
C SER A 52 -8.23 13.18 -42.96
N ALA A 53 -7.91 12.95 -41.69
CA ALA A 53 -6.99 13.79 -40.93
C ALA A 53 -5.55 13.72 -41.51
N ALA A 54 -5.06 12.53 -41.86
CA ALA A 54 -3.74 12.36 -42.45
C ALA A 54 -3.62 13.11 -43.78
N LYS A 55 -4.64 13.04 -44.65
CA LYS A 55 -4.69 13.78 -45.91
C LYS A 55 -4.72 15.29 -45.69
N ALA A 56 -5.53 15.76 -44.75
CA ALA A 56 -5.65 17.20 -44.45
C ALA A 56 -4.35 17.79 -43.91
N LEU A 57 -3.55 16.99 -43.18
CA LEU A 57 -2.26 17.37 -42.62
C LEU A 57 -1.06 17.08 -43.55
N GLY A 58 -1.29 16.53 -44.74
CA GLY A 58 -0.22 16.16 -45.64
C GLY A 58 0.73 15.08 -45.10
N LEU A 59 0.25 14.22 -44.21
CA LEU A 59 1.03 13.16 -43.57
C LEU A 59 1.04 11.89 -44.44
N ASP A 60 2.16 11.20 -44.48
CA ASP A 60 2.23 9.85 -45.04
C ASP A 60 1.44 8.89 -44.15
N TYR A 61 0.57 8.10 -44.76
CA TYR A 61 -0.22 7.10 -44.07
C TYR A 61 -0.35 5.81 -44.87
N VAL A 62 -0.56 4.72 -44.15
CA VAL A 62 -0.86 3.41 -44.72
C VAL A 62 -2.32 3.10 -44.51
N ASP A 63 -3.04 2.79 -45.59
CA ASP A 63 -4.43 2.31 -45.53
C ASP A 63 -4.47 0.83 -45.93
N LYS A 64 -4.89 -0.05 -45.02
CA LYS A 64 -5.05 -1.50 -45.24
C LYS A 64 -6.48 -1.93 -45.39
N GLY A 65 -7.41 -0.97 -45.38
CA GLY A 65 -8.85 -1.22 -45.62
C GLY A 65 -9.62 -1.81 -44.45
N TYR A 66 -9.07 -1.81 -43.23
CA TYR A 66 -9.76 -2.21 -42.01
C TYR A 66 -10.30 -0.99 -41.27
N ASP A 67 -11.23 -1.21 -40.32
CA ASP A 67 -11.69 -0.22 -39.35
C ASP A 67 -11.66 -0.86 -37.96
N THR A 68 -10.50 -0.85 -37.35
CA THR A 68 -10.20 -1.57 -36.11
C THR A 68 -10.24 -0.64 -34.91
N ASN A 69 -11.13 -0.93 -33.96
CA ASN A 69 -11.10 -0.30 -32.65
C ASN A 69 -10.27 -1.14 -31.68
N PHE A 70 -8.96 -0.89 -31.61
CA PHE A 70 -8.02 -1.66 -30.80
C PHE A 70 -8.39 -1.70 -29.32
N GLN A 71 -8.99 -0.65 -28.75
CA GLN A 71 -9.45 -0.65 -27.36
C GLN A 71 -10.62 -1.64 -27.15
N LYS A 72 -11.50 -1.80 -28.14
CA LYS A 72 -12.61 -2.75 -28.09
C LYS A 72 -12.13 -4.18 -28.21
N GLU A 73 -11.11 -4.41 -29.03
CA GLU A 73 -10.57 -5.76 -29.29
C GLU A 73 -9.90 -6.41 -28.10
N ILE A 74 -9.28 -5.62 -27.19
CA ILE A 74 -8.58 -6.18 -26.03
C ILE A 74 -9.50 -6.43 -24.82
N VAL A 75 -10.74 -5.93 -24.83
CA VAL A 75 -11.61 -6.00 -23.67
C VAL A 75 -12.74 -7.02 -23.85
N ARG A 76 -13.27 -7.46 -22.73
CA ARG A 76 -14.47 -8.30 -22.60
C ARG A 76 -15.33 -7.81 -21.44
N THR A 77 -16.55 -8.32 -21.35
CA THR A 77 -17.31 -8.30 -20.09
C THR A 77 -16.75 -9.40 -19.21
N GLY A 78 -16.22 -9.04 -18.06
CA GLY A 78 -15.72 -9.98 -17.05
C GLY A 78 -16.89 -10.51 -16.20
N PHE A 79 -16.78 -11.76 -15.76
CA PHE A 79 -17.71 -12.36 -14.80
C PHE A 79 -16.97 -12.62 -13.49
N VAL A 80 -17.54 -12.17 -12.37
CA VAL A 80 -16.99 -12.38 -11.02
C VAL A 80 -18.02 -13.11 -10.19
N ASN A 81 -17.62 -14.17 -9.51
CA ASN A 81 -18.40 -14.84 -8.50
C ASN A 81 -17.62 -14.99 -7.20
N SER A 82 -18.33 -14.92 -6.07
CA SER A 82 -17.79 -15.08 -4.74
C SER A 82 -18.73 -15.92 -3.89
N HIS A 83 -18.18 -16.87 -3.17
CA HIS A 83 -18.90 -17.74 -2.26
C HIS A 83 -18.21 -17.74 -0.90
N HIS A 84 -18.96 -17.55 0.16
CA HIS A 84 -18.45 -17.57 1.52
C HIS A 84 -19.38 -18.39 2.42
N VAL A 85 -18.80 -19.39 3.08
CA VAL A 85 -19.50 -20.23 4.05
C VAL A 85 -18.83 -20.04 5.41
N ALA A 86 -19.63 -19.88 6.45
CA ALA A 86 -19.10 -19.81 7.82
C ALA A 86 -19.93 -20.66 8.78
N PHE A 87 -19.24 -21.31 9.68
CA PHE A 87 -19.78 -22.12 10.77
C PHE A 87 -19.39 -21.46 12.08
N SER A 88 -20.34 -21.29 12.98
CA SER A 88 -20.06 -20.73 14.29
C SER A 88 -20.95 -21.38 15.35
N GLY A 89 -20.43 -21.46 16.56
CA GLY A 89 -21.13 -22.00 17.70
C GLY A 89 -20.32 -21.81 18.96
N GLY A 90 -20.80 -22.34 20.07
CA GLY A 90 -20.09 -22.27 21.33
C GLY A 90 -20.98 -22.44 22.55
N SER A 91 -20.47 -21.98 23.67
CA SER A 91 -21.11 -21.89 24.96
C SER A 91 -20.78 -20.53 25.60
N GLU A 92 -21.20 -20.32 26.83
CA GLU A 92 -20.81 -19.12 27.60
C GLU A 92 -19.28 -19.00 27.77
N LYS A 93 -18.58 -20.14 27.83
CA LYS A 93 -17.13 -20.21 28.07
C LYS A 93 -16.27 -20.51 26.84
N SER A 94 -16.89 -20.95 25.74
CA SER A 94 -16.17 -21.36 24.53
C SER A 94 -16.90 -20.90 23.28
N ASN A 95 -16.19 -20.23 22.39
CA ASN A 95 -16.73 -19.78 21.11
C ASN A 95 -15.79 -20.14 19.98
N TYR A 96 -16.35 -20.58 18.85
CA TYR A 96 -15.58 -20.84 17.64
C TYR A 96 -16.30 -20.31 16.41
N ARG A 97 -15.50 -19.95 15.41
CA ARG A 97 -15.97 -19.63 14.07
C ARG A 97 -14.95 -20.13 13.05
N ALA A 98 -15.41 -20.97 12.13
CA ALA A 98 -14.63 -21.38 10.97
C ALA A 98 -15.30 -20.81 9.71
N SER A 99 -14.53 -20.40 8.72
CA SER A 99 -15.09 -19.95 7.45
C SER A 99 -14.19 -20.28 6.27
N LEU A 100 -14.83 -20.52 5.12
CA LEU A 100 -14.20 -20.77 3.84
C LEU A 100 -14.77 -19.76 2.84
N GLY A 101 -13.91 -19.19 2.03
CA GLY A 101 -14.26 -18.25 0.98
C GLY A 101 -13.57 -18.62 -0.32
N TYR A 102 -14.27 -18.45 -1.44
CA TYR A 102 -13.72 -18.61 -2.77
C TYR A 102 -14.22 -17.50 -3.68
N VAL A 103 -13.31 -16.85 -4.37
CA VAL A 103 -13.59 -15.83 -5.38
C VAL A 103 -12.94 -16.25 -6.68
N ARG A 104 -13.66 -16.18 -7.77
CA ARG A 104 -13.11 -16.29 -9.12
C ARG A 104 -13.62 -15.13 -9.95
N GLY A 105 -12.71 -14.45 -10.64
CA GLY A 105 -13.05 -13.33 -11.49
C GLY A 105 -12.30 -13.32 -12.81
N GLN A 106 -12.99 -12.86 -13.82
CA GLN A 106 -12.43 -12.51 -15.12
C GLN A 106 -12.30 -11.00 -15.18
N THR A 107 -11.09 -10.51 -15.47
CA THR A 107 -10.92 -9.07 -15.65
C THR A 107 -11.52 -8.60 -16.97
N VAL A 108 -11.70 -7.29 -17.11
CA VAL A 108 -12.16 -6.67 -18.36
C VAL A 108 -11.15 -6.80 -19.51
N ILE A 109 -9.91 -7.12 -19.25
CA ILE A 109 -8.90 -7.44 -20.28
C ILE A 109 -8.97 -8.94 -20.59
N LYS A 110 -8.99 -9.28 -21.88
CA LYS A 110 -8.98 -10.67 -22.34
C LYS A 110 -7.78 -11.44 -21.79
N ASN A 111 -7.94 -12.72 -21.48
CA ASN A 111 -6.88 -13.65 -21.03
C ASN A 111 -6.23 -13.24 -19.69
N LYS A 112 -6.96 -12.54 -18.84
CA LYS A 112 -6.49 -12.14 -17.51
C LYS A 112 -7.56 -12.48 -16.48
N ASP A 113 -7.34 -13.56 -15.75
CA ASP A 113 -8.25 -14.10 -14.74
C ASP A 113 -7.58 -14.10 -13.37
N TYR A 114 -8.38 -14.19 -12.32
CA TYR A 114 -7.88 -14.36 -10.96
C TYR A 114 -8.77 -15.28 -10.14
N ASN A 115 -8.19 -15.92 -9.15
CA ASN A 115 -8.92 -16.64 -8.13
C ASN A 115 -8.29 -16.46 -6.76
N ASN A 116 -9.11 -16.57 -5.72
CA ASN A 116 -8.65 -16.51 -4.34
C ASN A 116 -9.45 -17.49 -3.47
N PHE A 117 -8.75 -18.35 -2.77
CA PHE A 117 -9.29 -19.23 -1.75
C PHE A 117 -8.84 -18.74 -0.37
N VAL A 118 -9.76 -18.68 0.58
CA VAL A 118 -9.53 -18.19 1.94
C VAL A 118 -10.11 -19.17 2.93
N ALA A 119 -9.33 -19.53 3.97
CA ALA A 119 -9.79 -20.29 5.12
C ALA A 119 -9.46 -19.51 6.40
N LYS A 120 -10.39 -19.49 7.35
CA LYS A 120 -10.20 -18.80 8.63
C LYS A 120 -10.81 -19.60 9.77
N LEU A 121 -10.10 -19.61 10.91
CA LEU A 121 -10.53 -20.21 12.16
C LEU A 121 -10.29 -19.21 13.30
N ASP A 122 -11.30 -18.96 14.11
CA ASP A 122 -11.21 -18.21 15.36
C ASP A 122 -11.79 -19.06 16.49
N ILE A 123 -11.06 -19.16 17.60
CA ILE A 123 -11.46 -19.88 18.82
C ILE A 123 -11.22 -18.95 20.00
N SER A 124 -12.18 -18.88 20.90
CA SER A 124 -12.06 -18.16 22.19
C SER A 124 -12.53 -19.08 23.29
N GLN A 125 -11.70 -19.28 24.33
CA GLN A 125 -11.96 -20.16 25.45
C GLN A 125 -11.70 -19.42 26.75
N LEU A 126 -12.63 -19.51 27.72
CA LEU A 126 -12.43 -19.11 29.10
C LEU A 126 -12.07 -20.36 29.93
N ALA A 127 -11.04 -20.23 30.77
CA ALA A 127 -10.54 -21.28 31.65
C ALA A 127 -10.28 -20.72 33.06
N PHE A 128 -10.07 -21.60 34.06
CA PHE A 128 -9.75 -21.25 35.44
C PHE A 128 -10.77 -20.27 36.04
N ASP A 129 -12.06 -20.65 36.04
CA ASP A 129 -13.16 -19.82 36.53
C ASP A 129 -13.17 -18.44 35.87
N GLU A 130 -12.99 -18.42 34.54
CA GLU A 130 -12.98 -17.25 33.67
C GLU A 130 -11.80 -16.28 33.88
N ARG A 131 -10.84 -16.65 34.72
CA ARG A 131 -9.63 -15.84 34.93
C ARG A 131 -8.68 -15.85 33.73
N LEU A 132 -8.63 -16.93 32.96
CA LEU A 132 -7.81 -17.04 31.78
C LEU A 132 -8.68 -17.04 30.52
N LYS A 133 -8.48 -16.06 29.66
CA LYS A 133 -9.03 -16.06 28.30
C LYS A 133 -7.96 -16.42 27.31
N ILE A 134 -8.25 -17.41 26.46
CA ILE A 134 -7.41 -17.89 25.38
C ILE A 134 -8.10 -17.54 24.07
N ASP A 135 -7.51 -16.66 23.25
CA ASP A 135 -7.97 -16.35 21.91
C ASP A 135 -6.95 -16.88 20.91
N PHE A 136 -7.38 -17.79 20.03
CA PHE A 136 -6.58 -18.32 18.94
C PHE A 136 -7.23 -17.96 17.61
N GLY A 137 -6.44 -17.51 16.66
CA GLY A 137 -6.89 -17.27 15.30
C GLY A 137 -5.88 -17.79 14.28
N ALA A 138 -6.39 -18.37 13.20
CA ALA A 138 -5.61 -18.78 12.04
C ALA A 138 -6.32 -18.36 10.75
N PHE A 139 -5.55 -17.91 9.79
CA PHE A 139 -5.99 -17.45 8.48
C PHE A 139 -5.04 -17.97 7.41
N GLY A 140 -5.59 -18.56 6.36
CA GLY A 140 -4.83 -18.97 5.18
C GLY A 140 -5.51 -18.48 3.92
N SER A 141 -4.71 -18.04 2.93
CA SER A 141 -5.22 -17.73 1.59
C SER A 141 -4.26 -18.17 0.50
N SER A 142 -4.84 -18.57 -0.62
CA SER A 142 -4.12 -18.87 -1.86
C SER A 142 -4.76 -18.08 -2.99
N GLN A 143 -4.03 -17.08 -3.47
CA GLN A 143 -4.47 -16.20 -4.55
C GLN A 143 -3.62 -16.47 -5.79
N GLN A 144 -4.26 -16.52 -6.95
CA GLN A 144 -3.62 -16.63 -8.25
C GLN A 144 -4.15 -15.53 -9.15
N ASP A 145 -3.25 -14.75 -9.75
CA ASP A 145 -3.58 -13.62 -10.61
C ASP A 145 -2.82 -13.76 -11.93
N GLU A 146 -3.53 -13.66 -13.05
CA GLU A 146 -2.97 -13.46 -14.37
C GLU A 146 -2.93 -11.96 -14.65
N LYS A 147 -1.79 -11.34 -14.42
CA LYS A 147 -1.59 -9.90 -14.57
C LYS A 147 -1.22 -9.51 -16.00
N ILE A 148 -1.42 -8.26 -16.34
CA ILE A 148 -0.88 -7.70 -17.58
C ILE A 148 0.63 -7.60 -17.42
N PHE A 149 1.37 -8.07 -18.44
CA PHE A 149 2.84 -8.04 -18.41
C PHE A 149 3.36 -6.59 -18.44
N ASP A 150 2.90 -5.81 -19.41
CA ASP A 150 3.21 -4.40 -19.56
C ASP A 150 1.95 -3.60 -19.91
N ILE A 151 1.35 -2.97 -18.89
CA ILE A 151 0.12 -2.15 -19.06
C ILE A 151 0.39 -0.89 -19.89
N GLN A 152 1.60 -0.33 -19.83
CA GLN A 152 1.94 0.86 -20.59
C GLN A 152 2.04 0.53 -22.07
N ALA A 153 2.76 -0.53 -22.43
CA ALA A 153 2.86 -1.00 -23.80
C ALA A 153 1.48 -1.35 -24.39
N LEU A 154 0.63 -2.06 -23.62
CA LEU A 154 -0.72 -2.42 -24.06
C LEU A 154 -1.59 -1.17 -24.28
N SER A 155 -1.59 -0.24 -23.32
CA SER A 155 -2.40 0.99 -23.39
C SER A 155 -1.93 1.88 -24.54
N TYR A 156 -0.62 2.04 -24.69
CA TYR A 156 -0.03 2.84 -25.76
C TYR A 156 -0.31 2.23 -27.14
N SER A 157 -0.13 0.91 -27.28
CA SER A 157 -0.44 0.20 -28.54
C SER A 157 -1.92 0.39 -28.93
N THR A 158 -2.85 0.22 -27.99
CA THR A 158 -4.30 0.40 -28.30
C THR A 158 -4.68 1.82 -28.68
N ALA A 159 -3.95 2.82 -28.18
CA ALA A 159 -4.23 4.23 -28.46
C ALA A 159 -3.55 4.75 -29.73
N ALA A 160 -2.38 4.21 -30.07
CA ALA A 160 -1.53 4.75 -31.14
C ALA A 160 -1.50 3.90 -32.43
N MET A 161 -2.11 2.69 -32.43
CA MET A 161 -2.19 1.88 -33.65
C MET A 161 -3.06 2.54 -34.71
N ASN A 162 -2.60 2.45 -35.97
CA ASN A 162 -3.35 2.90 -37.13
C ASN A 162 -4.65 2.09 -37.27
N PRO A 163 -5.84 2.71 -37.21
CA PRO A 163 -7.12 2.01 -37.22
C PRO A 163 -7.41 1.28 -38.55
N THR A 164 -6.67 1.57 -39.62
CA THR A 164 -6.82 0.84 -40.90
C THR A 164 -6.08 -0.51 -40.90
N LEU A 165 -5.38 -0.87 -39.84
CA LEU A 165 -4.69 -2.15 -39.70
C LEU A 165 -5.61 -3.21 -39.07
N PRO A 166 -5.43 -4.51 -39.41
CA PRO A 166 -6.15 -5.60 -38.75
C PRO A 166 -5.63 -5.80 -37.32
N PHE A 167 -6.53 -6.19 -36.40
CA PHE A 167 -6.16 -6.60 -35.05
C PHE A 167 -5.46 -7.96 -35.05
N HIS A 168 -6.04 -8.92 -35.77
CA HIS A 168 -5.56 -10.29 -35.83
C HIS A 168 -4.41 -10.47 -36.81
N LYS A 169 -3.63 -11.52 -36.58
CA LYS A 169 -2.58 -11.97 -37.51
C LYS A 169 -3.16 -12.30 -38.87
N THR A 170 -2.54 -11.74 -39.91
CA THR A 170 -2.82 -12.07 -41.32
C THR A 170 -1.76 -13.03 -41.87
N GLY A 171 -1.88 -13.47 -43.13
CA GLY A 171 -0.88 -14.33 -43.79
C GLY A 171 0.56 -13.81 -43.71
N ASN A 172 0.74 -12.49 -43.67
CA ASN A 172 2.02 -11.81 -43.55
C ASN A 172 2.45 -11.53 -42.09
N GLY A 173 1.75 -12.10 -41.10
CA GLY A 173 2.00 -11.85 -39.68
C GLY A 173 1.17 -10.69 -39.11
N TRP A 174 1.57 -10.21 -37.96
CA TRP A 174 0.95 -9.01 -37.34
C TRP A 174 1.45 -7.77 -38.05
N GLN A 175 0.49 -6.90 -38.40
CA GLN A 175 0.80 -5.64 -39.05
C GLN A 175 1.30 -4.61 -38.03
N ARG A 176 2.21 -3.71 -38.44
CA ARG A 176 2.76 -2.64 -37.61
C ARG A 176 2.44 -1.28 -38.22
N ASN A 177 2.44 -0.25 -37.40
CA ASN A 177 2.37 1.12 -37.89
C ASN A 177 3.59 1.43 -38.76
N GLY A 178 3.42 1.78 -40.01
CA GLY A 178 4.44 2.12 -40.99
C GLY A 178 5.77 2.59 -40.42
N ASN A 179 6.01 3.91 -40.38
CA ASN A 179 7.26 4.50 -39.89
C ASN A 179 7.39 4.53 -38.36
N ALA A 180 6.35 4.20 -37.62
CA ALA A 180 6.37 4.16 -36.15
C ALA A 180 6.84 2.78 -35.67
N SER A 181 8.11 2.49 -35.81
CA SER A 181 8.73 1.21 -35.40
C SER A 181 8.62 0.93 -33.89
N GLN A 182 8.27 1.94 -33.10
CA GLN A 182 8.11 1.83 -31.63
C GLN A 182 6.75 1.30 -31.20
N ILE A 183 5.74 1.30 -32.07
CA ILE A 183 4.39 0.82 -31.76
C ILE A 183 4.25 -0.60 -32.28
N GLY A 184 4.38 -1.54 -31.39
CA GLY A 184 4.16 -2.95 -31.69
C GLY A 184 2.68 -3.27 -31.92
N PRO A 185 2.37 -4.38 -32.59
CA PRO A 185 0.99 -4.83 -32.74
C PRO A 185 0.36 -5.17 -31.39
N THR A 186 -0.93 -4.89 -31.23
CA THR A 186 -1.64 -4.97 -29.94
C THR A 186 -1.94 -6.41 -29.53
N GLU A 187 -2.40 -7.25 -30.48
CA GLU A 187 -2.82 -8.63 -30.16
C GLU A 187 -1.71 -9.46 -29.49
N PRO A 188 -0.45 -9.45 -29.95
CA PRO A 188 0.62 -10.21 -29.31
C PRO A 188 0.84 -9.92 -27.83
N LEU A 189 0.58 -8.69 -27.39
CA LEU A 189 0.70 -8.30 -25.98
C LEU A 189 -0.29 -9.03 -25.07
N LEU A 190 -1.39 -9.55 -25.60
CA LEU A 190 -2.34 -10.39 -24.85
C LEU A 190 -1.80 -11.80 -24.55
N PHE A 191 -0.78 -12.25 -25.29
CA PHE A 191 -0.15 -13.57 -25.09
C PHE A 191 1.02 -13.50 -24.11
N GLU A 192 1.44 -12.31 -23.70
CA GLU A 192 2.38 -12.16 -22.61
C GLU A 192 1.76 -12.65 -21.31
N ARG A 193 2.55 -13.36 -20.51
CA ARG A 193 2.15 -13.88 -19.21
C ARG A 193 2.87 -13.13 -18.10
N ASN A 194 2.13 -12.81 -17.04
CA ASN A 194 2.68 -12.29 -15.78
C ASN A 194 1.81 -12.87 -14.65
N ASP A 195 2.09 -14.14 -14.35
CA ASP A 195 1.33 -14.91 -13.41
C ASP A 195 1.92 -14.73 -12.01
N GLU A 196 1.08 -14.45 -11.04
CA GLU A 196 1.47 -14.32 -9.64
C GLU A 196 0.63 -15.23 -8.76
N LYS A 197 1.30 -15.97 -7.88
CA LYS A 197 0.66 -16.79 -6.86
C LYS A 197 1.11 -16.32 -5.49
N ASN A 198 0.16 -15.93 -4.66
CA ASN A 198 0.37 -15.53 -3.29
C ASN A 198 -0.21 -16.57 -2.35
N LEU A 199 0.63 -17.15 -1.51
CA LEU A 199 0.24 -18.00 -0.40
C LEU A 199 0.48 -17.22 0.89
N THR A 200 -0.59 -17.00 1.67
CA THR A 200 -0.49 -16.32 2.96
C THR A 200 -1.01 -17.21 4.08
N PHE A 201 -0.27 -17.27 5.17
CA PHE A 201 -0.70 -17.89 6.41
C PHE A 201 -0.42 -16.95 7.57
N ASN A 202 -1.44 -16.67 8.38
CA ASN A 202 -1.33 -15.88 9.59
C ASN A 202 -1.92 -16.63 10.76
N SER A 203 -1.27 -16.62 11.91
CA SER A 203 -1.82 -17.16 13.14
C SER A 203 -1.48 -16.25 14.32
N HIS A 204 -2.33 -16.25 15.31
CA HIS A 204 -2.07 -15.57 16.58
C HIS A 204 -2.65 -16.35 17.75
N LEU A 205 -1.97 -16.26 18.88
CA LEU A 205 -2.42 -16.74 20.16
C LEU A 205 -2.33 -15.60 21.17
N GLN A 206 -3.45 -15.24 21.77
CA GLN A 206 -3.51 -14.26 22.85
C GLN A 206 -3.98 -14.95 24.14
N LEU A 207 -3.22 -14.78 25.19
CA LEU A 207 -3.54 -15.19 26.53
C LEU A 207 -3.81 -13.95 27.38
N SER A 208 -4.95 -13.90 28.08
CA SER A 208 -5.29 -12.78 28.95
C SER A 208 -5.67 -13.34 30.32
N LEU A 209 -4.81 -13.10 31.31
CA LEU A 209 -4.96 -13.61 32.68
C LEU A 209 -5.36 -12.48 33.63
N GLN A 210 -6.52 -12.61 34.24
CA GLN A 210 -6.99 -11.71 35.30
C GLN A 210 -6.25 -12.06 36.61
N LEU A 211 -5.25 -11.25 36.99
CA LEU A 211 -4.48 -11.46 38.22
C LEU A 211 -5.29 -11.04 39.47
N THR A 212 -5.94 -9.87 39.38
CA THR A 212 -6.90 -9.37 40.37
C THR A 212 -8.06 -8.73 39.61
N HIS A 213 -9.14 -8.34 40.26
CA HIS A 213 -10.27 -7.72 39.59
C HIS A 213 -9.92 -6.39 38.87
N ASN A 214 -8.78 -5.78 39.21
CA ASN A 214 -8.31 -4.53 38.60
C ASN A 214 -7.08 -4.71 37.70
N LEU A 215 -6.42 -5.87 37.72
CA LEU A 215 -5.13 -6.08 37.08
C LEU A 215 -5.17 -7.31 36.16
N GLN A 216 -4.87 -7.09 34.89
CA GLN A 216 -4.82 -8.12 33.85
C GLN A 216 -3.43 -8.17 33.24
N LEU A 217 -2.88 -9.38 33.09
CA LEU A 217 -1.69 -9.68 32.31
C LEU A 217 -2.14 -10.26 30.97
N ALA A 218 -1.65 -9.70 29.86
CA ALA A 218 -1.89 -10.27 28.55
C ALA A 218 -0.59 -10.55 27.80
N ALA A 219 -0.55 -11.64 27.04
CA ALA A 219 0.54 -12.00 26.17
C ALA A 219 -0.02 -12.36 24.78
N LEU A 220 0.59 -11.83 23.72
CA LEU A 220 0.25 -12.11 22.33
C LEU A 220 1.48 -12.63 21.60
N GLY A 221 1.33 -13.73 20.89
CA GLY A 221 2.26 -14.21 19.88
C GLY A 221 1.56 -14.26 18.53
N SER A 222 2.20 -13.78 17.49
CA SER A 222 1.70 -13.92 16.12
C SER A 222 2.79 -14.33 15.15
N TYR A 223 2.42 -15.11 14.17
CA TYR A 223 3.25 -15.55 13.06
C TYR A 223 2.54 -15.30 11.75
N SER A 224 3.21 -14.65 10.82
CA SER A 224 2.74 -14.42 9.46
C SER A 224 3.77 -14.94 8.46
N TYR A 225 3.31 -15.72 7.50
CA TYR A 225 4.09 -16.22 6.38
C TYR A 225 3.42 -15.81 5.08
N THR A 226 4.19 -15.23 4.16
CA THR A 226 3.74 -14.94 2.80
C THR A 226 4.78 -15.43 1.82
N SER A 227 4.37 -16.26 0.85
CA SER A 227 5.16 -16.62 -0.32
C SER A 227 4.50 -16.06 -1.57
N THR A 228 5.25 -15.27 -2.33
CA THR A 228 4.84 -14.75 -3.63
C THR A 228 5.71 -15.40 -4.70
N GLU A 229 5.11 -16.23 -5.54
CA GLU A 229 5.72 -16.78 -6.74
C GLU A 229 5.30 -15.93 -7.94
N ASN A 230 6.24 -15.58 -8.81
CA ASN A 230 6.00 -14.78 -10.00
C ASN A 230 6.62 -15.44 -11.21
N GLY A 231 5.82 -15.66 -12.25
CA GLY A 231 6.23 -16.18 -13.55
C GLY A 231 5.92 -15.19 -14.65
N ARG A 232 6.93 -14.79 -15.43
CA ARG A 232 6.75 -13.90 -16.56
C ARG A 232 7.25 -14.55 -17.84
N PHE A 233 6.51 -14.33 -18.93
CA PHE A 233 6.86 -14.85 -20.24
C PHE A 233 6.41 -13.89 -21.34
N ALA A 234 7.34 -13.54 -22.21
CA ALA A 234 7.07 -12.83 -23.44
C ALA A 234 7.54 -13.70 -24.63
N PRO A 235 6.64 -14.07 -25.56
CA PRO A 235 6.99 -14.93 -26.68
C PRO A 235 7.97 -14.27 -27.65
N THR A 236 8.67 -15.08 -28.48
CA THR A 236 9.63 -14.60 -29.49
C THR A 236 9.02 -13.74 -30.58
N TRP A 237 7.70 -13.83 -30.81
CA TRP A 237 7.01 -12.95 -31.77
C TRP A 237 6.63 -11.59 -31.17
N VAL A 238 6.70 -11.43 -29.84
CA VAL A 238 6.56 -10.12 -29.15
C VAL A 238 7.94 -9.50 -28.94
N TRP A 239 8.87 -10.28 -28.38
CA TRP A 239 10.25 -9.89 -28.10
C TRP A 239 11.17 -10.79 -28.90
N ALA A 240 12.00 -10.24 -29.77
CA ALA A 240 12.79 -10.99 -30.75
C ALA A 240 13.56 -12.22 -30.20
N GLN A 241 14.02 -12.13 -28.94
CA GLN A 241 14.69 -13.25 -28.25
C GLN A 241 13.75 -14.03 -27.32
N GLY A 242 12.50 -13.56 -27.15
CA GLY A 242 11.64 -13.98 -26.05
C GLY A 242 12.23 -13.62 -24.69
N LEU A 243 11.43 -13.78 -23.65
CA LEU A 243 11.85 -13.59 -22.27
C LEU A 243 11.09 -14.56 -21.37
N ALA A 244 11.79 -15.23 -20.47
CA ALA A 244 11.18 -16.02 -19.43
C ALA A 244 11.82 -15.67 -18.07
N TYR A 245 10.98 -15.53 -17.05
CA TYR A 245 11.38 -15.15 -15.70
C TYR A 245 10.62 -15.99 -14.68
N ARG A 246 11.32 -16.42 -13.64
CA ARG A 246 10.71 -16.94 -12.40
C ARG A 246 11.34 -16.27 -11.19
N GLY A 247 10.51 -15.93 -10.24
CA GLY A 247 10.95 -15.39 -8.97
C GLY A 247 10.06 -15.87 -7.82
N GLU A 248 10.65 -15.94 -6.65
CA GLU A 248 9.97 -16.23 -5.41
C GLU A 248 10.43 -15.23 -4.35
N ARG A 249 9.48 -14.74 -3.56
CA ARG A 249 9.74 -13.92 -2.37
C ARG A 249 9.01 -14.51 -1.18
N LYS A 250 9.75 -14.84 -0.14
CA LYS A 250 9.23 -15.30 1.15
C LYS A 250 9.36 -14.21 2.19
N THR A 251 8.32 -14.00 2.94
CA THR A 251 8.32 -13.09 4.10
C THR A 251 7.77 -13.84 5.29
N GLU A 252 8.57 -13.93 6.35
CA GLU A 252 8.16 -14.39 7.67
C GLU A 252 8.14 -13.19 8.61
N ASP A 253 7.08 -13.03 9.39
CA ASP A 253 6.94 -11.95 10.36
C ASP A 253 6.49 -12.55 11.69
N MET A 254 7.33 -12.43 12.71
CA MET A 254 7.08 -12.91 14.07
C MET A 254 6.95 -11.71 14.98
N LEU A 255 5.85 -11.64 15.72
CA LEU A 255 5.63 -10.59 16.72
C LEU A 255 5.21 -11.25 18.03
N GLY A 256 5.83 -10.80 19.11
CA GLY A 256 5.43 -11.13 20.47
C GLY A 256 5.30 -9.87 21.31
N ASN A 257 4.26 -9.77 22.12
CA ASN A 257 4.14 -8.72 23.11
C ASN A 257 3.59 -9.25 24.43
N ILE A 258 3.87 -8.51 25.48
CA ILE A 258 3.32 -8.70 26.82
C ILE A 258 2.85 -7.34 27.34
N SER A 259 1.66 -7.30 27.92
CA SER A 259 1.10 -6.09 28.53
C SER A 259 0.55 -6.35 29.93
N LEU A 260 0.63 -5.33 30.74
CA LEU A 260 0.01 -5.27 32.06
C LEU A 260 -0.98 -4.11 32.04
N ASP A 261 -2.26 -4.44 32.24
CA ASP A 261 -3.37 -3.51 32.20
C ASP A 261 -3.98 -3.39 33.59
N TRP A 262 -3.96 -2.17 34.13
CA TRP A 262 -4.55 -1.86 35.43
C TRP A 262 -5.69 -0.87 35.26
N LYS A 263 -6.82 -1.09 35.98
CA LYS A 263 -8.01 -0.23 35.95
C LYS A 263 -8.52 -0.05 37.36
N TYR A 264 -8.84 1.20 37.71
CA TYR A 264 -9.40 1.53 39.01
C TYR A 264 -10.51 2.57 38.85
N ARG A 265 -11.68 2.29 39.44
CA ARG A 265 -12.84 3.17 39.40
C ARG A 265 -13.26 3.53 40.79
N TRP A 266 -13.49 4.83 41.04
CA TRP A 266 -14.06 5.33 42.28
C TRP A 266 -15.10 6.42 41.97
N GLY A 267 -16.35 6.20 42.39
CA GLY A 267 -17.46 7.07 42.03
C GLY A 267 -17.58 7.25 40.52
N THR A 268 -17.50 8.48 40.06
CA THR A 268 -17.57 8.89 38.65
C THR A 268 -16.17 9.05 37.99
N ASN A 269 -15.13 8.59 38.67
CA ASN A 269 -13.76 8.68 38.18
C ASN A 269 -13.27 7.32 37.74
N ASN A 270 -12.53 7.29 36.67
CA ASN A 270 -11.91 6.07 36.14
C ASN A 270 -10.45 6.35 35.77
N LEU A 271 -9.53 5.54 36.28
CA LEU A 271 -8.11 5.59 35.96
C LEU A 271 -7.69 4.25 35.38
N SER A 272 -7.04 4.27 34.23
CA SER A 272 -6.46 3.06 33.64
C SER A 272 -5.02 3.31 33.21
N ALA A 273 -4.17 2.33 33.42
CA ALA A 273 -2.78 2.35 33.01
C ALA A 273 -2.45 1.05 32.28
N THR A 274 -1.70 1.16 31.18
CA THR A 274 -1.18 0.02 30.43
C THR A 274 0.32 0.20 30.24
N ILE A 275 1.08 -0.85 30.51
CA ILE A 275 2.51 -0.97 30.14
C ILE A 275 2.62 -2.14 29.16
N LEU A 276 3.35 -1.96 28.07
CA LEU A 276 3.55 -2.97 27.03
C LEU A 276 5.01 -3.03 26.61
N ALA A 277 5.52 -4.25 26.45
CA ALA A 277 6.77 -4.55 25.74
C ALA A 277 6.46 -5.41 24.52
N GLU A 278 7.06 -5.10 23.38
CA GLU A 278 6.84 -5.77 22.10
C GLU A 278 8.15 -5.99 21.37
N TYR A 279 8.28 -7.13 20.73
CA TYR A 279 9.37 -7.43 19.82
C TYR A 279 8.83 -8.02 18.52
N GLN A 280 9.31 -7.50 17.39
CA GLN A 280 8.99 -8.00 16.05
C GLN A 280 10.28 -8.31 15.29
N LYS A 281 10.30 -9.44 14.63
CA LYS A 281 11.37 -9.82 13.70
C LYS A 281 10.75 -10.28 12.39
N LYS A 282 11.20 -9.65 11.29
CA LYS A 282 10.80 -10.00 9.95
C LYS A 282 12.00 -10.62 9.22
N LYS A 283 11.75 -11.68 8.42
CA LYS A 283 12.72 -12.25 7.50
C LYS A 283 12.16 -12.13 6.10
N ILE A 284 12.95 -11.62 5.19
CA ILE A 284 12.57 -11.44 3.79
C ILE A 284 13.66 -12.09 2.95
N ALA A 285 13.28 -13.14 2.20
CA ALA A 285 14.18 -13.79 1.27
C ALA A 285 13.56 -13.76 -0.13
N ALA A 286 14.35 -13.46 -1.13
CA ALA A 286 13.91 -13.51 -2.52
C ALA A 286 14.96 -14.18 -3.39
N PHE A 287 14.49 -14.84 -4.42
CA PHE A 287 15.28 -15.46 -5.48
C PHE A 287 14.59 -15.18 -6.81
N TRP A 288 15.37 -14.92 -7.85
CA TRP A 288 14.83 -14.75 -9.20
C TRP A 288 15.83 -15.18 -10.26
N THR A 289 15.30 -15.56 -11.42
CA THR A 289 16.09 -15.81 -12.62
C THR A 289 15.32 -15.38 -13.86
N GLN A 290 16.02 -14.77 -14.81
CA GLN A 290 15.52 -14.33 -16.10
C GLN A 290 16.43 -14.82 -17.20
N VAL A 291 15.84 -15.33 -18.26
CA VAL A 291 16.54 -15.83 -19.45
C VAL A 291 15.93 -15.26 -20.73
N LYS A 292 16.71 -15.26 -21.78
CA LYS A 292 16.33 -14.87 -23.15
C LYS A 292 16.85 -15.93 -24.16
N GLY A 293 16.59 -15.71 -25.46
CA GLY A 293 17.01 -16.66 -26.46
C GLY A 293 16.24 -17.97 -26.38
N LEU A 294 14.92 -17.87 -26.29
CA LEU A 294 14.04 -19.04 -26.22
C LEU A 294 14.02 -19.77 -27.54
N THR A 295 14.31 -21.06 -27.54
CA THR A 295 14.29 -21.91 -28.74
C THR A 295 12.88 -22.16 -29.27
N ASN A 296 11.88 -22.13 -28.36
CA ASN A 296 10.47 -22.22 -28.70
C ASN A 296 9.63 -21.53 -27.59
N ASN A 297 8.35 -21.32 -27.86
CA ASN A 297 7.44 -20.66 -26.92
C ASN A 297 6.57 -21.63 -26.12
N TYR A 298 6.73 -22.93 -26.31
CA TYR A 298 5.85 -23.96 -25.74
C TYR A 298 5.94 -24.02 -24.20
N PHE A 299 7.16 -23.94 -23.67
CA PHE A 299 7.38 -24.07 -22.23
C PHE A 299 7.04 -22.82 -21.41
N GLY A 300 6.86 -21.67 -22.07
CA GLY A 300 6.68 -20.42 -21.35
C GLY A 300 7.84 -20.14 -20.39
N TYR A 301 7.54 -19.92 -19.11
CA TYR A 301 8.52 -19.76 -18.03
C TYR A 301 8.76 -21.07 -17.23
N ASP A 302 8.18 -22.21 -17.65
CA ASP A 302 8.26 -23.46 -16.87
C ASP A 302 9.55 -24.25 -17.14
N ASN A 303 10.29 -23.93 -18.23
CA ASN A 303 11.58 -24.51 -18.51
C ASN A 303 12.62 -23.45 -18.92
N LEU A 304 13.21 -22.79 -17.93
CA LEU A 304 14.24 -21.77 -18.15
C LEU A 304 15.55 -22.37 -18.70
N GLY A 305 15.76 -23.68 -18.52
CA GLY A 305 16.92 -24.40 -19.06
C GLY A 305 16.97 -24.48 -20.57
N ALA A 306 15.81 -24.34 -21.25
CA ALA A 306 15.70 -24.36 -22.70
C ALA A 306 16.16 -23.05 -23.39
N ALA A 307 16.51 -22.01 -22.65
CA ALA A 307 16.99 -20.74 -23.19
C ALA A 307 18.48 -20.74 -23.45
N SER A 308 18.90 -20.15 -24.57
CA SER A 308 20.30 -20.05 -24.97
C SER A 308 21.06 -18.90 -24.33
N ASP A 309 20.35 -17.84 -23.90
CA ASP A 309 20.95 -16.64 -23.32
C ASP A 309 20.57 -16.49 -21.83
N ARG A 310 21.58 -16.51 -20.98
CA ARG A 310 21.50 -16.28 -19.53
C ARG A 310 22.30 -15.04 -19.20
N PRO A 311 21.70 -13.85 -19.29
CA PRO A 311 22.40 -12.60 -19.11
C PRO A 311 23.01 -12.49 -17.71
N TYR A 312 24.22 -11.93 -17.64
CA TYR A 312 24.81 -11.56 -16.36
C TYR A 312 23.85 -10.65 -15.59
N GLY A 313 23.64 -10.93 -14.29
CA GLY A 313 22.63 -10.23 -13.48
C GLY A 313 21.19 -10.70 -13.69
N GLY A 314 20.95 -11.64 -14.64
CA GLY A 314 19.63 -12.26 -14.83
C GLY A 314 19.22 -13.22 -13.72
N THR A 315 20.15 -13.64 -12.86
CA THR A 315 19.88 -14.46 -11.69
C THR A 315 20.36 -13.75 -10.43
N GLY A 316 19.55 -13.77 -9.38
CA GLY A 316 19.89 -13.13 -8.12
C GLY A 316 19.10 -13.64 -6.94
N SER A 317 19.57 -13.27 -5.76
CA SER A 317 18.89 -13.50 -4.49
C SER A 317 19.12 -12.34 -3.54
N SER A 318 18.22 -12.17 -2.59
CA SER A 318 18.36 -11.17 -1.54
C SER A 318 17.84 -11.70 -0.21
N TYR A 319 18.39 -11.18 0.88
CA TYR A 319 17.97 -11.50 2.23
C TYR A 319 17.98 -10.25 3.10
N ALA A 320 16.97 -10.09 3.95
CA ALA A 320 16.89 -9.05 4.96
C ALA A 320 16.15 -9.56 6.20
N ASP A 321 16.59 -9.14 7.39
CA ASP A 321 15.97 -9.53 8.66
C ASP A 321 15.79 -8.36 9.65
N PRO A 322 15.03 -7.31 9.26
CA PRO A 322 14.79 -6.17 10.14
C PRO A 322 14.07 -6.58 11.42
N SER A 323 14.45 -5.94 12.52
CA SER A 323 13.83 -6.12 13.83
C SER A 323 13.41 -4.79 14.45
N LEU A 324 12.37 -4.86 15.28
CA LEU A 324 11.79 -3.72 16.00
C LEU A 324 11.51 -4.16 17.45
N ALA A 325 12.03 -3.42 18.42
CA ALA A 325 11.69 -3.55 19.84
C ALA A 325 10.95 -2.31 20.30
N SER A 326 9.92 -2.46 21.13
CA SER A 326 9.09 -1.33 21.53
C SER A 326 8.67 -1.45 22.99
N PHE A 327 8.65 -0.30 23.66
CA PHE A 327 8.07 -0.15 25.00
C PHE A 327 7.02 0.95 24.97
N MET A 328 5.87 0.73 25.59
CA MET A 328 4.79 1.70 25.62
C MET A 328 4.21 1.80 27.03
N GLY A 329 3.93 3.03 27.45
CA GLY A 329 3.11 3.36 28.60
C GLY A 329 1.93 4.22 28.21
N THR A 330 0.73 3.87 28.67
CA THR A 330 -0.49 4.67 28.49
C THR A 330 -1.16 4.89 29.82
N LEU A 331 -1.59 6.12 30.10
CA LEU A 331 -2.40 6.50 31.25
C LEU A 331 -3.66 7.21 30.74
N THR A 332 -4.83 6.69 31.12
CA THR A 332 -6.12 7.32 30.80
C THR A 332 -6.84 7.66 32.10
N TYR A 333 -7.17 8.93 32.28
CA TYR A 333 -7.95 9.40 33.41
C TYR A 333 -9.26 10.04 32.95
N THR A 334 -10.37 9.51 33.41
CA THR A 334 -11.69 10.09 33.19
C THR A 334 -12.20 10.67 34.50
N LEU A 335 -12.36 11.99 34.56
CA LEU A 335 -12.85 12.76 35.67
C LEU A 335 -14.35 13.01 35.49
N LEU A 336 -15.15 12.70 36.53
CA LEU A 336 -16.61 12.96 36.59
C LEU A 336 -17.39 12.36 35.39
N ASP A 337 -16.91 11.26 34.80
CA ASP A 337 -17.44 10.66 33.58
C ASP A 337 -17.57 11.65 32.37
N ARG A 338 -16.88 12.81 32.40
CA ARG A 338 -17.02 13.90 31.41
C ARG A 338 -15.72 14.31 30.77
N TYR A 339 -14.63 14.36 31.55
CA TYR A 339 -13.33 14.82 31.06
C TYR A 339 -12.39 13.64 30.98
N THR A 340 -11.97 13.26 29.80
CA THR A 340 -11.02 12.17 29.61
C THR A 340 -9.69 12.72 29.12
N LEU A 341 -8.61 12.44 29.84
CA LEU A 341 -7.23 12.73 29.44
C LEU A 341 -6.51 11.43 29.16
N ASN A 342 -5.86 11.34 28.01
CA ASN A 342 -4.98 10.23 27.64
C ASN A 342 -3.55 10.74 27.49
N LEU A 343 -2.62 10.07 28.14
CA LEU A 343 -1.17 10.25 27.99
C LEU A 343 -0.59 8.95 27.47
N THR A 344 0.16 8.99 26.36
CA THR A 344 0.84 7.80 25.84
C THR A 344 2.28 8.17 25.49
N THR A 345 3.21 7.33 25.86
CA THR A 345 4.61 7.42 25.43
C THR A 345 5.01 6.07 24.89
N ARG A 346 5.60 6.06 23.70
CA ARG A 346 6.16 4.86 23.07
C ARG A 346 7.61 5.11 22.70
N ALA A 347 8.47 4.17 23.00
CA ALA A 347 9.86 4.11 22.56
C ALA A 347 9.99 2.93 21.60
N ASP A 348 10.40 3.19 20.35
CA ASP A 348 10.64 2.18 19.32
C ASP A 348 12.13 2.14 18.97
N GLY A 349 12.75 0.95 18.99
CA GLY A 349 14.12 0.69 18.58
C GLY A 349 14.18 -0.19 17.35
N SER A 350 14.83 0.27 16.27
CA SER A 350 14.90 -0.42 14.99
C SER A 350 16.32 -0.75 14.57
N SER A 351 16.52 -1.93 13.99
CA SER A 351 17.79 -2.33 13.37
C SER A 351 18.04 -1.68 11.99
N MET A 352 17.08 -0.93 11.44
CA MET A 352 17.19 -0.32 10.10
C MET A 352 17.82 1.07 10.11
N VAL A 353 17.89 1.74 11.25
CA VAL A 353 18.49 3.08 11.42
C VAL A 353 19.92 3.02 11.93
N GLY A 354 20.59 4.15 11.94
CA GLY A 354 21.95 4.27 12.45
C GLY A 354 22.08 3.88 13.93
N LYS A 355 23.25 3.39 14.32
CA LYS A 355 23.52 2.88 15.69
C LYS A 355 23.18 3.91 16.77
N ASP A 356 23.49 5.19 16.53
CA ASP A 356 23.27 6.27 17.49
C ASP A 356 21.81 6.80 17.43
N HIS A 357 21.00 6.34 16.47
CA HIS A 357 19.61 6.73 16.24
C HIS A 357 18.63 5.57 16.36
N THR A 358 19.06 4.43 16.93
CA THR A 358 18.29 3.20 17.07
C THR A 358 16.93 3.45 17.72
N TRP A 359 16.87 4.27 18.78
CA TRP A 359 15.68 4.53 19.55
C TRP A 359 15.03 5.86 19.20
N GLY A 360 13.71 5.82 18.89
CA GLY A 360 12.84 6.98 18.77
C GLY A 360 11.81 7.01 19.90
N ILE A 361 11.54 8.21 20.46
CA ILE A 361 10.54 8.41 21.54
C ILE A 361 9.38 9.24 20.99
N PHE A 362 8.16 8.72 21.16
CA PHE A 362 6.96 9.24 20.52
C PHE A 362 5.85 9.48 21.57
N PRO A 363 5.86 10.65 22.23
CA PRO A 363 4.83 11.03 23.18
C PRO A 363 3.55 11.49 22.50
N SER A 364 2.41 11.32 23.16
CA SER A 364 1.14 11.90 22.77
C SER A 364 0.27 12.23 23.99
N ILE A 365 -0.55 13.24 23.81
CA ILE A 365 -1.57 13.68 24.76
C ILE A 365 -2.87 13.94 24.02
N SER A 366 -4.00 13.49 24.57
CA SER A 366 -5.31 13.85 24.03
C SER A 366 -6.31 14.07 25.15
N ALA A 367 -7.25 14.98 24.93
CA ALA A 367 -8.32 15.29 25.85
C ALA A 367 -9.67 15.22 25.13
N THR A 368 -10.67 14.72 25.81
CA THR A 368 -12.07 14.70 25.38
C THR A 368 -12.95 15.26 26.46
N TRP A 369 -13.83 16.18 26.09
CA TRP A 369 -14.83 16.77 26.96
C TRP A 369 -16.23 16.39 26.47
N ASP A 370 -16.96 15.61 27.26
CA ASP A 370 -18.36 15.29 27.04
C ASP A 370 -19.23 16.43 27.59
N MET A 371 -19.45 17.45 26.75
CA MET A 371 -20.19 18.65 27.09
C MET A 371 -21.68 18.37 27.34
N LYS A 372 -22.21 17.28 26.73
CA LYS A 372 -23.62 16.89 26.95
C LYS A 372 -23.92 16.55 28.39
N LYS A 373 -22.95 16.04 29.15
CA LYS A 373 -23.11 15.72 30.59
C LYS A 373 -23.02 16.93 31.52
N GLU A 374 -22.72 18.12 30.98
CA GLU A 374 -22.67 19.33 31.80
C GLU A 374 -24.06 19.79 32.26
N ARG A 375 -24.10 20.44 33.42
CA ARG A 375 -25.36 20.90 34.02
C ARG A 375 -26.17 21.80 33.09
N PHE A 376 -25.50 22.63 32.26
CA PHE A 376 -26.14 23.57 31.36
C PHE A 376 -26.65 22.92 30.05
N LEU A 377 -26.18 21.68 29.70
CA LEU A 377 -26.61 20.98 28.49
C LEU A 377 -27.39 19.69 28.76
N ARG A 378 -27.23 19.07 29.93
CA ARG A 378 -27.79 17.72 30.18
C ARG A 378 -29.31 17.63 29.97
N ASN A 379 -30.04 18.70 30.25
CA ASN A 379 -31.49 18.77 30.12
C ASN A 379 -31.97 19.24 28.74
N ASN A 380 -31.06 19.63 27.85
CA ASN A 380 -31.43 20.03 26.50
C ASN A 380 -31.83 18.80 25.66
N LYS A 381 -33.09 18.74 25.24
CA LYS A 381 -33.66 17.60 24.49
C LYS A 381 -33.22 17.58 23.02
N SER A 382 -32.82 18.73 22.47
CA SER A 382 -32.41 18.83 21.06
C SER A 382 -30.99 18.34 20.84
N ILE A 383 -30.10 18.48 21.84
CA ILE A 383 -28.72 18.00 21.78
C ILE A 383 -28.63 16.67 22.48
N SER A 384 -28.36 15.60 21.76
CA SER A 384 -28.20 14.25 22.28
C SER A 384 -26.74 13.86 22.54
N LEU A 385 -25.81 14.46 21.81
CA LEU A 385 -24.36 14.28 21.94
C LEU A 385 -23.66 15.61 21.68
N LEU A 386 -22.67 15.96 22.48
CA LEU A 386 -21.73 17.04 22.19
C LEU A 386 -20.40 16.74 22.85
N ASN A 387 -19.43 16.32 22.05
CA ASN A 387 -18.06 16.06 22.46
C ASN A 387 -17.11 17.06 21.82
N LEU A 388 -16.19 17.61 22.59
CA LEU A 388 -15.03 18.32 22.09
C LEU A 388 -13.80 17.45 22.29
N ARG A 389 -13.01 17.26 21.23
CA ARG A 389 -11.79 16.43 21.21
C ARG A 389 -10.61 17.26 20.78
N THR A 390 -9.47 17.07 21.42
CA THR A 390 -8.19 17.65 20.98
C THR A 390 -7.05 16.70 21.28
N GLY A 391 -6.02 16.76 20.48
CA GLY A 391 -4.85 15.92 20.66
C GLY A 391 -3.60 16.48 20.01
N TYR A 392 -2.48 16.14 20.59
CA TYR A 392 -1.16 16.32 20.02
C TYR A 392 -0.35 15.04 20.19
N GLY A 393 0.32 14.60 19.13
CA GLY A 393 1.15 13.40 19.19
C GLY A 393 2.27 13.41 18.19
N ARG A 394 3.33 12.70 18.54
CA ARG A 394 4.45 12.41 17.65
C ARG A 394 4.42 10.94 17.26
N SER A 395 4.80 10.63 16.03
CA SER A 395 5.01 9.26 15.55
C SER A 395 6.28 9.20 14.69
N GLY A 396 7.00 8.09 14.79
CA GLY A 396 8.13 7.80 13.92
C GLY A 396 7.67 7.14 12.63
N ASN A 397 8.45 7.24 11.57
CA ASN A 397 8.26 6.53 10.32
C ASN A 397 9.58 5.96 9.82
N LEU A 398 9.54 4.72 9.33
CA LEU A 398 10.68 4.02 8.70
C LEU A 398 10.36 3.58 7.26
N GLY A 399 9.22 4.00 6.71
CA GLY A 399 8.71 3.50 5.43
C GLY A 399 9.64 3.73 4.23
N GLY A 400 10.53 4.73 4.30
CA GLY A 400 11.55 4.99 3.27
C GLY A 400 12.90 4.33 3.54
N ILE A 401 13.08 3.62 4.67
CA ILE A 401 14.34 2.99 5.04
C ILE A 401 14.26 1.49 4.76
N SER A 402 15.09 0.99 3.86
CA SER A 402 15.31 -0.44 3.69
C SER A 402 16.44 -0.94 4.59
N SER A 403 16.48 -2.26 4.82
CA SER A 403 17.55 -2.87 5.61
C SER A 403 18.92 -2.57 5.02
N TYR A 404 19.90 -2.39 5.89
CA TYR A 404 21.34 -2.23 5.55
C TYR A 404 21.72 -0.93 4.81
N LEU A 405 20.84 0.09 4.72
CA LEU A 405 21.18 1.40 4.15
C LEU A 405 22.27 2.14 4.95
N THR A 406 22.39 1.82 6.22
CA THR A 406 23.42 2.37 7.11
C THR A 406 24.79 1.74 6.92
N LEU A 407 24.86 0.60 6.21
CA LEU A 407 26.07 -0.18 6.01
C LEU A 407 26.59 -0.07 4.58
N ARG A 408 27.91 -0.08 4.43
CA ARG A 408 28.52 -0.23 3.10
C ARG A 408 28.32 -1.66 2.61
N GLN A 409 27.64 -1.80 1.47
CA GLN A 409 27.36 -3.09 0.84
C GLN A 409 28.17 -3.22 -0.44
N TYR A 410 28.72 -4.42 -0.67
CA TYR A 410 29.36 -4.80 -1.90
C TYR A 410 28.47 -5.74 -2.68
N ILE A 411 28.36 -5.52 -3.98
CA ILE A 411 27.58 -6.34 -4.90
C ILE A 411 28.45 -6.70 -6.11
N PRO A 412 28.11 -7.78 -6.81
CA PRO A 412 28.66 -8.06 -8.12
C PRO A 412 28.31 -6.95 -9.11
N VAL A 413 29.30 -6.30 -9.72
CA VAL A 413 29.09 -5.17 -10.64
C VAL A 413 29.44 -5.51 -12.10
N GLY A 414 30.07 -6.65 -12.36
CA GLY A 414 30.42 -7.05 -13.72
C GLY A 414 31.33 -8.26 -13.75
N LEU A 415 31.73 -8.61 -14.96
CA LEU A 415 32.74 -9.63 -15.24
C LEU A 415 33.96 -8.98 -15.88
N ILE A 416 35.14 -9.37 -15.44
CA ILE A 416 36.42 -9.06 -16.11
C ILE A 416 37.09 -10.35 -16.51
N SER A 417 37.93 -10.32 -17.52
CA SER A 417 38.85 -11.43 -17.81
C SER A 417 40.11 -11.27 -16.96
N TYR A 418 40.31 -12.17 -16.00
CA TYR A 418 41.54 -12.23 -15.21
C TYR A 418 42.28 -13.51 -15.55
N ASN A 419 43.48 -13.39 -16.16
CA ASN A 419 44.26 -14.51 -16.67
C ASN A 419 43.45 -15.44 -17.57
N GLY A 420 42.63 -14.89 -18.47
CA GLY A 420 41.76 -15.64 -19.37
C GLY A 420 40.51 -16.25 -18.77
N THR A 421 40.28 -16.10 -17.45
CA THR A 421 39.11 -16.62 -16.74
C THR A 421 38.14 -15.50 -16.44
N PRO A 422 36.81 -15.64 -16.78
CA PRO A 422 35.80 -14.69 -16.36
C PRO A 422 35.71 -14.63 -14.83
N THR A 423 36.01 -13.46 -14.27
CA THR A 423 36.02 -13.24 -12.82
C THR A 423 35.00 -12.16 -12.44
N VAL A 424 34.17 -12.43 -11.44
CA VAL A 424 33.20 -11.48 -10.95
C VAL A 424 33.90 -10.35 -10.19
N THR A 425 33.61 -9.11 -10.57
CA THR A 425 34.08 -7.93 -9.83
C THR A 425 33.05 -7.47 -8.83
N MET A 426 33.52 -7.04 -7.66
CA MET A 426 32.71 -6.52 -6.57
C MET A 426 32.86 -5.01 -6.49
N GLY A 427 31.75 -4.30 -6.39
CA GLY A 427 31.73 -2.85 -6.18
C GLY A 427 30.72 -2.46 -5.11
N THR A 428 30.77 -1.23 -4.67
CA THR A 428 29.79 -0.69 -3.72
C THR A 428 28.46 -0.49 -4.43
N LEU A 429 27.34 -0.81 -3.74
CA LEU A 429 26.00 -0.66 -4.31
C LEU A 429 25.55 0.82 -4.34
N ARG A 430 25.90 1.58 -3.30
CA ARG A 430 25.42 2.95 -3.07
C ARG A 430 26.26 3.62 -1.96
N ASN A 431 26.10 4.91 -1.78
CA ASN A 431 26.61 5.57 -0.60
C ASN A 431 25.84 5.09 0.65
N SER A 432 26.55 4.60 1.64
CA SER A 432 25.97 4.25 2.95
C SER A 432 25.80 5.51 3.81
N ASN A 433 24.74 5.55 4.61
CA ASN A 433 24.56 6.63 5.58
C ASN A 433 24.37 6.06 7.01
N PRO A 434 25.43 6.04 7.84
CA PRO A 434 25.33 5.56 9.21
C PRO A 434 24.48 6.45 10.13
N ASP A 435 24.17 7.70 9.72
CA ASP A 435 23.36 8.66 10.48
C ASP A 435 21.88 8.63 10.13
N LEU A 436 21.42 7.62 9.36
CA LEU A 436 19.99 7.45 9.09
C LEU A 436 19.19 7.32 10.39
N ARG A 437 18.12 8.08 10.48
CA ARG A 437 17.26 8.16 11.66
C ARG A 437 15.78 8.13 11.29
N TRP A 438 14.95 8.12 12.30
CA TRP A 438 13.51 8.16 12.19
C TRP A 438 13.03 9.45 11.53
N GLU A 439 12.17 9.36 10.51
CA GLU A 439 11.31 10.49 10.17
C GLU A 439 10.34 10.70 11.32
N THR A 440 10.10 11.95 11.72
CA THR A 440 9.19 12.29 12.81
C THR A 440 8.01 13.10 12.30
N ARG A 441 6.80 12.60 12.54
CA ARG A 441 5.57 13.31 12.26
C ARG A 441 4.91 13.78 13.56
N SER A 442 4.75 15.10 13.70
CA SER A 442 4.01 15.74 14.79
C SER A 442 2.64 16.17 14.27
N THR A 443 1.58 15.75 14.95
CA THR A 443 0.19 16.04 14.54
C THR A 443 -0.55 16.68 15.69
N PHE A 444 -1.20 17.80 15.43
CA PHE A 444 -2.21 18.42 16.26
C PHE A 444 -3.58 18.23 15.61
N ASN A 445 -4.60 17.90 16.40
CA ASN A 445 -5.98 17.84 15.93
C ASN A 445 -6.95 18.39 16.97
N ILE A 446 -8.05 18.95 16.47
CA ILE A 446 -9.19 19.38 17.24
C ILE A 446 -10.46 19.02 16.48
N GLY A 447 -11.45 18.50 17.19
CA GLY A 447 -12.70 18.05 16.57
C GLY A 447 -13.87 18.10 17.53
N THR A 448 -15.06 18.05 16.95
CA THR A 448 -16.32 18.00 17.68
C THR A 448 -17.25 16.96 17.08
N ASP A 449 -17.98 16.26 17.95
CA ASP A 449 -19.06 15.35 17.58
C ASP A 449 -20.37 15.92 18.16
N LEU A 450 -21.31 16.28 17.29
CA LEU A 450 -22.61 16.83 17.65
C LEU A 450 -23.72 15.89 17.18
N GLY A 451 -24.53 15.42 18.13
CA GLY A 451 -25.75 14.67 17.88
C GLY A 451 -26.97 15.50 18.20
N LEU A 452 -27.89 15.61 17.29
CA LEU A 452 -29.15 16.33 17.46
C LEU A 452 -30.36 15.40 17.28
N PHE A 453 -31.48 15.74 17.96
CA PHE A 453 -32.78 15.09 17.81
C PHE A 453 -32.71 13.56 18.02
N ASN A 454 -32.14 13.15 19.18
CA ASN A 454 -31.89 11.74 19.50
C ASN A 454 -31.02 11.03 18.47
N ASN A 455 -29.93 11.71 18.03
CA ASN A 455 -28.96 11.25 17.03
C ASN A 455 -29.55 11.05 15.62
N ARG A 456 -30.70 11.67 15.30
CA ARG A 456 -31.19 11.70 13.91
C ARG A 456 -30.32 12.54 13.00
N LEU A 457 -29.58 13.50 13.54
CA LEU A 457 -28.55 14.23 12.85
C LEU A 457 -27.27 14.10 13.66
N LEU A 458 -26.25 13.52 13.04
CA LEU A 458 -24.90 13.40 13.57
C LEU A 458 -23.95 14.24 12.73
N LEU A 459 -23.20 15.13 13.36
CA LEU A 459 -22.18 15.95 12.71
C LEU A 459 -20.84 15.68 13.38
N THR A 460 -19.84 15.34 12.60
CA THR A 460 -18.45 15.24 13.05
C THR A 460 -17.63 16.23 12.26
N ALA A 461 -16.94 17.15 12.92
CA ALA A 461 -16.05 18.11 12.28
C ALA A 461 -14.67 18.00 12.93
N GLU A 462 -13.63 17.91 12.13
CA GLU A 462 -12.25 17.81 12.62
C GLU A 462 -11.30 18.66 11.77
N TYR A 463 -10.42 19.39 12.43
CA TYR A 463 -9.27 20.05 11.82
C TYR A 463 -7.99 19.42 12.31
N TYR A 464 -7.05 19.17 11.42
CA TYR A 464 -5.72 18.69 11.76
C TYR A 464 -4.61 19.48 11.08
N TYR A 465 -3.46 19.54 11.75
CA TYR A 465 -2.20 20.03 11.21
C TYR A 465 -1.09 19.05 11.58
N SER A 466 -0.36 18.59 10.56
CA SER A 466 0.79 17.68 10.73
C SER A 466 2.03 18.30 10.13
N LYS A 467 3.15 18.15 10.82
CA LYS A 467 4.49 18.49 10.31
C LYS A 467 5.38 17.26 10.37
N THR A 468 5.96 16.87 9.24
CA THR A 468 6.99 15.84 9.15
C THR A 468 8.34 16.51 9.08
N THR A 469 9.27 16.10 9.93
CA THR A 469 10.68 16.52 9.96
C THR A 469 11.58 15.31 9.80
N ASP A 470 12.85 15.54 9.52
CA ASP A 470 13.81 14.49 9.21
C ASP A 470 13.33 13.58 8.07
N MET A 471 12.63 14.17 7.09
CA MET A 471 12.12 13.46 5.93
C MET A 471 13.28 12.94 5.09
N LEU A 472 13.19 11.69 4.68
CA LEU A 472 14.19 11.04 3.83
C LEU A 472 14.13 11.61 2.41
N TYR A 473 15.29 11.99 1.90
CA TYR A 473 15.45 12.48 0.55
C TYR A 473 16.81 12.07 -0.03
N GLU A 474 16.90 11.83 -1.33
CA GLU A 474 18.16 11.60 -2.04
C GLU A 474 18.77 12.92 -2.47
N TYR A 475 19.95 13.20 -1.96
CA TYR A 475 20.72 14.41 -2.24
C TYR A 475 21.82 14.13 -3.26
N ASP A 476 22.03 15.09 -4.17
CA ASP A 476 23.20 15.11 -5.02
C ASP A 476 24.44 15.40 -4.17
N VAL A 477 25.48 14.57 -4.33
CA VAL A 477 26.73 14.66 -3.61
C VAL A 477 27.91 14.58 -4.57
N PRO A 478 29.02 15.28 -4.28
CA PRO A 478 30.15 15.33 -5.20
C PRO A 478 30.90 13.98 -5.28
N VAL A 479 31.14 13.54 -6.51
CA VAL A 479 32.06 12.46 -6.82
C VAL A 479 33.40 13.11 -7.21
N PRO A 480 34.56 12.64 -6.73
CA PRO A 480 34.84 11.36 -6.05
C PRO A 480 34.79 11.36 -4.51
N THR A 481 34.38 12.45 -3.85
CA THR A 481 34.27 12.48 -2.37
C THR A 481 33.35 11.37 -1.86
N PHE A 482 32.26 11.12 -2.59
CA PHE A 482 31.36 9.99 -2.42
C PHE A 482 31.56 8.99 -3.58
N ALA A 483 31.24 7.72 -3.35
CA ALA A 483 31.36 6.69 -4.38
C ALA A 483 30.30 6.83 -5.49
N PHE A 484 29.16 7.47 -5.17
CA PHE A 484 28.04 7.73 -6.08
C PHE A 484 27.57 9.18 -5.90
N ASP A 485 26.88 9.68 -6.90
CA ASP A 485 26.34 11.03 -6.94
C ASP A 485 25.10 11.27 -6.07
N LYS A 486 24.53 10.21 -5.46
CA LYS A 486 23.34 10.27 -4.60
C LYS A 486 23.63 9.78 -3.18
N LEU A 487 23.07 10.47 -2.18
CA LEU A 487 23.08 10.09 -0.77
C LEU A 487 21.69 10.22 -0.17
N LEU A 488 21.14 9.15 0.39
CA LEU A 488 19.91 9.20 1.17
C LEU A 488 20.17 9.77 2.56
N ALA A 489 19.49 10.87 2.92
CA ALA A 489 19.66 11.53 4.22
C ALA A 489 18.36 12.09 4.78
N ASN A 490 18.27 12.23 6.11
CA ASN A 490 17.11 12.75 6.84
C ASN A 490 17.22 14.27 7.03
N ILE A 491 16.80 15.03 6.01
CA ILE A 491 16.97 16.51 6.04
C ILE A 491 15.67 17.24 5.70
N GLY A 492 14.81 16.63 4.87
CA GLY A 492 13.60 17.27 4.38
C GLY A 492 12.54 17.54 5.45
N SER A 493 11.62 18.43 5.14
CA SER A 493 10.42 18.67 5.95
C SER A 493 9.21 19.03 5.11
N MET A 494 8.01 18.60 5.56
CA MET A 494 6.74 18.89 4.92
C MET A 494 5.64 19.14 5.95
N SER A 495 4.56 19.81 5.53
CA SER A 495 3.35 19.92 6.33
C SER A 495 2.14 19.37 5.58
N ASN A 496 1.16 18.92 6.35
CA ASN A 496 -0.15 18.54 5.85
C ASN A 496 -1.23 19.06 6.82
N SER A 497 -2.25 19.72 6.31
CA SER A 497 -3.39 20.21 7.09
C SER A 497 -4.68 19.87 6.36
N GLY A 498 -5.75 19.68 7.11
CA GLY A 498 -7.04 19.39 6.52
C GLY A 498 -8.20 19.66 7.48
N PHE A 499 -9.37 19.76 6.88
CA PHE A 499 -10.65 19.82 7.54
C PHE A 499 -11.52 18.66 7.04
N GLU A 500 -12.10 17.92 7.96
CA GLU A 500 -12.97 16.78 7.68
C GLU A 500 -14.35 17.03 8.27
N LEU A 501 -15.39 16.73 7.50
CA LEU A 501 -16.78 16.89 7.88
C LEU A 501 -17.55 15.61 7.56
N GLY A 502 -18.10 14.98 8.59
CA GLY A 502 -19.03 13.86 8.49
C GLY A 502 -20.45 14.32 8.85
N ILE A 503 -21.43 13.96 8.04
CA ILE A 503 -22.85 14.26 8.26
C ILE A 503 -23.62 12.94 8.13
N GLY A 504 -24.22 12.47 9.22
CA GLY A 504 -25.14 11.34 9.25
C GLY A 504 -26.56 11.84 9.54
N VAL A 505 -27.52 11.49 8.70
CA VAL A 505 -28.93 11.87 8.87
C VAL A 505 -29.82 10.64 8.76
N VAL A 506 -30.75 10.52 9.72
CA VAL A 506 -31.83 9.51 9.70
C VAL A 506 -33.17 10.23 9.48
N PRO A 507 -33.49 10.62 8.23
CA PRO A 507 -34.68 11.39 7.94
C PRO A 507 -35.96 10.59 8.17
N ILE A 508 -35.90 9.28 7.99
CA ILE A 508 -37.04 8.38 8.19
C ILE A 508 -36.60 7.26 9.14
N SER A 509 -37.35 7.12 10.24
CA SER A 509 -37.19 6.00 11.18
C SER A 509 -38.59 5.58 11.64
N LYS A 510 -39.15 4.58 10.99
CA LYS A 510 -40.43 3.96 11.27
C LYS A 510 -40.24 2.47 11.49
N LYS A 511 -41.26 1.78 12.00
CA LYS A 511 -41.23 0.35 12.31
C LYS A 511 -40.74 -0.51 11.14
N ASP A 512 -41.19 -0.19 9.92
CA ASP A 512 -40.96 -0.99 8.72
C ASP A 512 -40.08 -0.27 7.68
N MET A 513 -39.55 0.92 7.99
CA MET A 513 -38.74 1.70 7.07
C MET A 513 -37.75 2.60 7.81
N GLU A 514 -36.49 2.47 7.46
CA GLU A 514 -35.42 3.36 7.94
C GLU A 514 -34.58 3.83 6.75
N LEU A 515 -34.30 5.14 6.72
CA LEU A 515 -33.41 5.74 5.74
C LEU A 515 -32.24 6.38 6.47
N ASN A 516 -31.03 5.89 6.19
CA ASN A 516 -29.78 6.44 6.69
C ASN A 516 -29.00 7.06 5.54
N VAL A 517 -28.64 8.33 5.67
CA VAL A 517 -27.83 9.05 4.69
C VAL A 517 -26.56 9.51 5.37
N ASN A 518 -25.39 9.09 4.84
CA ASN A 518 -24.09 9.49 5.35
C ASN A 518 -23.29 10.20 4.24
N VAL A 519 -22.77 11.38 4.57
CA VAL A 519 -21.94 12.18 3.68
C VAL A 519 -20.63 12.50 4.40
N ASN A 520 -19.51 12.20 3.74
CA ASN A 520 -18.18 12.54 4.25
C ASN A 520 -17.48 13.46 3.26
N MET A 521 -16.91 14.54 3.75
CA MET A 521 -16.17 15.53 2.99
C MET A 521 -14.82 15.75 3.65
N ALA A 522 -13.75 15.86 2.82
CA ALA A 522 -12.42 16.17 3.31
C ALA A 522 -11.74 17.19 2.38
N TRP A 523 -11.17 18.22 2.98
CA TRP A 523 -10.32 19.19 2.31
C TRP A 523 -8.93 19.12 2.91
N GLN A 524 -7.94 18.86 2.08
CA GLN A 524 -6.56 18.72 2.54
C GLN A 524 -5.60 19.55 1.70
N LYS A 525 -4.53 20.00 2.34
CA LYS A 525 -3.44 20.71 1.70
C LYS A 525 -2.12 20.23 2.27
N ASN A 526 -1.26 19.71 1.41
CA ASN A 526 0.12 19.41 1.78
C ASN A 526 1.06 20.49 1.20
N LYS A 527 2.23 20.65 1.81
CA LYS A 527 3.25 21.58 1.39
C LYS A 527 4.64 21.07 1.74
N LEU A 528 5.53 21.02 0.76
CA LEU A 528 6.96 20.82 0.98
C LEU A 528 7.55 22.09 1.59
N LEU A 529 8.13 21.99 2.79
CA LEU A 529 8.65 23.14 3.52
C LEU A 529 10.11 23.42 3.22
N SER A 530 10.94 22.37 3.18
CA SER A 530 12.37 22.48 2.95
C SER A 530 12.95 21.15 2.49
N LEU A 531 13.94 21.22 1.62
CA LEU A 531 14.87 20.12 1.29
C LEU A 531 16.30 20.46 1.68
N ASN A 532 16.52 21.51 2.48
CA ASN A 532 17.82 22.01 2.87
C ASN A 532 18.07 21.74 4.36
N GLY A 533 19.30 21.40 4.71
CA GLY A 533 19.70 21.14 6.09
C GLY A 533 21.16 20.72 6.20
N LYS A 534 21.55 20.20 7.35
CA LYS A 534 22.94 19.77 7.62
C LYS A 534 23.04 18.25 7.76
N HIS A 535 24.04 17.68 7.13
CA HIS A 535 24.45 16.30 7.30
C HIS A 535 25.96 16.27 7.63
N ASN A 536 26.34 15.71 8.76
CA ASN A 536 27.73 15.66 9.25
C ASN A 536 28.44 17.03 9.21
N GLY A 537 27.72 18.09 9.67
CA GLY A 537 28.25 19.46 9.72
C GLY A 537 28.31 20.18 8.35
N ARG A 538 28.09 19.49 7.24
CA ARG A 538 28.03 20.05 5.89
C ARG A 538 26.61 20.47 5.55
N GLN A 539 26.47 21.65 4.92
CA GLN A 539 25.20 22.08 4.35
C GLN A 539 24.88 21.19 3.16
N MET A 540 23.70 20.55 3.19
CA MET A 540 23.09 19.81 2.09
C MET A 540 21.98 20.69 1.51
N THR A 541 22.02 20.91 0.23
CA THR A 541 21.05 21.73 -0.49
C THR A 541 20.58 20.94 -1.70
N ALA A 542 19.28 20.68 -1.78
CA ALA A 542 18.67 20.19 -3.01
C ALA A 542 18.17 21.38 -3.82
N SER A 543 18.02 21.19 -5.12
CA SER A 543 17.33 22.18 -5.97
C SER A 543 15.91 22.42 -5.44
N ASP A 544 15.49 23.69 -5.39
CA ASP A 544 14.11 24.04 -5.02
C ASP A 544 13.07 23.50 -6.02
N ILE A 545 13.52 23.11 -7.21
CA ILE A 545 12.72 22.48 -8.26
C ILE A 545 13.45 21.23 -8.74
N THR A 546 12.87 20.05 -8.48
CA THR A 546 13.46 18.77 -8.87
C THR A 546 12.44 17.94 -9.64
N PRO A 547 12.77 17.40 -10.83
CA PRO A 547 11.90 16.47 -11.54
C PRO A 547 11.80 15.15 -10.75
N ILE A 548 10.59 14.63 -10.61
CA ILE A 548 10.32 13.37 -9.90
C ILE A 548 9.51 12.38 -10.73
N GLY A 549 9.02 12.80 -11.87
CA GLY A 549 8.29 11.94 -12.79
C GLY A 549 8.21 12.53 -14.18
N GLY A 550 8.33 11.64 -15.17
CA GLY A 550 8.28 11.97 -16.58
C GLY A 550 7.19 11.21 -17.31
N MET A 551 6.98 11.59 -18.55
CA MET A 551 6.12 10.89 -19.48
C MET A 551 6.96 10.46 -20.67
N ASN A 552 7.07 9.14 -20.86
CA ASN A 552 7.70 8.57 -22.07
C ASN A 552 6.61 8.37 -23.12
N GLY A 553 6.73 8.98 -24.26
CA GLY A 553 5.75 8.83 -25.33
C GLY A 553 6.19 9.42 -26.65
N ALA A 554 5.67 8.86 -27.75
CA ALA A 554 5.81 9.46 -29.09
C ALA A 554 5.19 10.85 -29.11
N GLY A 555 5.89 11.84 -29.56
CA GLY A 555 5.41 13.23 -29.68
C GLY A 555 6.06 14.21 -28.71
N PHE A 556 6.73 13.77 -27.66
CA PHE A 556 7.59 14.63 -26.86
C PHE A 556 8.98 14.75 -27.50
N HIS A 557 9.03 15.48 -28.60
CA HIS A 557 10.29 15.86 -29.23
C HIS A 557 10.84 17.10 -28.51
N GLY A 558 12.08 17.04 -28.06
CA GLY A 558 12.77 18.18 -27.49
C GLY A 558 13.16 18.10 -26.03
N GLY A 559 13.13 16.91 -25.42
CA GLY A 559 13.77 16.68 -24.12
C GLY A 559 12.95 17.05 -22.87
N TYR A 560 11.69 17.44 -23.02
CA TYR A 560 10.80 17.69 -21.87
C TYR A 560 10.04 16.42 -21.48
N ASN A 561 10.78 15.42 -21.01
CA ASN A 561 10.17 14.20 -20.52
C ASN A 561 9.64 14.35 -19.09
N ASP A 562 10.18 15.32 -18.35
CA ASP A 562 9.79 15.57 -16.97
C ASP A 562 8.56 16.49 -16.92
N ILE A 563 7.51 16.01 -16.30
CA ILE A 563 6.23 16.71 -16.18
C ILE A 563 5.76 16.86 -14.72
N ILE A 564 6.29 16.05 -13.82
CA ILE A 564 5.97 16.09 -12.40
C ILE A 564 7.21 16.53 -11.64
N TYR A 565 7.04 17.58 -10.87
CA TYR A 565 8.12 18.22 -10.11
C TYR A 565 7.82 18.26 -8.62
N GLN A 566 8.88 18.21 -7.86
CA GLN A 566 8.90 18.52 -6.45
C GLN A 566 9.43 19.95 -6.29
N ILE A 567 8.59 20.85 -5.76
CA ILE A 567 8.90 22.27 -5.65
C ILE A 567 8.72 22.70 -4.20
N VAL A 568 9.78 23.29 -3.61
CA VAL A 568 9.71 23.84 -2.25
C VAL A 568 8.65 24.94 -2.19
N GLY A 569 7.78 24.87 -1.19
CA GLY A 569 6.66 25.79 -1.05
C GLY A 569 5.36 25.35 -1.72
N GLN A 570 5.36 24.28 -2.53
CA GLN A 570 4.21 23.72 -3.24
C GLN A 570 3.79 22.36 -2.67
N PRO A 571 2.62 21.82 -3.07
CA PRO A 571 2.26 20.44 -2.80
C PRO A 571 3.29 19.45 -3.38
N LEU A 572 3.35 18.23 -2.79
CA LEU A 572 4.18 17.17 -3.34
C LEU A 572 3.65 16.73 -4.71
N GLY A 573 4.52 16.65 -5.70
CA GLY A 573 4.18 16.12 -7.02
C GLY A 573 3.25 17.06 -7.81
N VAL A 574 3.71 18.28 -8.13
CA VAL A 574 2.96 19.22 -8.98
C VAL A 574 3.30 19.02 -10.44
N PHE A 575 2.31 19.20 -11.31
CA PHE A 575 2.57 19.35 -12.74
C PHE A 575 3.23 20.71 -12.99
N TYR A 576 4.39 20.69 -13.62
CA TYR A 576 5.12 21.90 -14.01
C TYR A 576 5.51 21.79 -15.48
N LEU A 577 4.74 22.44 -16.32
CA LEU A 577 4.81 22.32 -17.78
C LEU A 577 4.89 23.70 -18.44
N PRO A 578 5.50 23.82 -19.62
CA PRO A 578 5.36 25.00 -20.46
C PRO A 578 3.88 25.25 -20.79
N HIS A 579 3.46 26.49 -20.65
CA HIS A 579 2.12 26.91 -21.04
C HIS A 579 2.13 27.26 -22.53
N CYS A 580 1.44 26.47 -23.36
CA CYS A 580 1.28 26.81 -24.78
C CYS A 580 0.37 28.03 -24.93
N LYS A 581 0.88 29.11 -25.56
CA LYS A 581 0.12 30.33 -25.84
C LYS A 581 -0.63 30.31 -27.18
N GLY A 582 -0.48 29.25 -27.93
CA GLY A 582 -1.05 29.07 -29.27
C GLY A 582 -0.02 28.58 -30.28
N ILE A 583 -0.48 28.35 -31.48
CA ILE A 583 0.36 28.07 -32.65
C ILE A 583 0.57 29.44 -33.34
N VAL A 584 1.80 29.79 -33.63
CA VAL A 584 2.15 30.98 -34.42
C VAL A 584 2.41 30.45 -35.83
N ASP A 585 1.71 31.05 -36.83
CA ASP A 585 1.86 30.74 -38.24
C ASP A 585 3.24 31.22 -38.77
#